data_0595532c54064bf8bd69ee5b0d34d2b9
#
_entry.id   0595532c54064bf8bd69ee5b0d34d2b9
#
_cell.length_a   1.000
_cell.length_b   1.000
_cell.length_c   1.000
_cell.angle_alpha   90.00
_cell.angle_beta   90.00
_cell.angle_gamma   90.00
#
_symmetry.space_group_name_H-M   'P 1'
#
loop_
_entity.id
_entity.type
_entity.pdbx_description
1 polymer ?
#
loop_
_entity_poly.entity_id
_entity_poly.type
_entity_poly.pdbx_seq_one_letter_code
_entity_poly.pdbx_strand_id
1 'polypeptide(L)'
;MEARQNVMEESGGDSNYLGAGALERRMNMKVMVAIDESEGSFYALNWALDKLFTNKGNESENEGKVFLVHVQQKVHNYVYPVPVGPGGAVFYPASVVAESVQKDQELFSASIISRALQICKDKLVKAESMILKGDPREMICQAAEQIQVDLLIMGSRGLGMLKRTFLGSVSDYCVHHSKIPILIVKPPEEHSKKH
;
A
#
# COMPACT_ATOMS: atom_id res chain seq x y z
N MET A 1 20.34 -69.58 -23.10
CA MET A 1 19.52 -68.89 -22.07
C MET A 1 20.22 -67.59 -21.76
N GLU A 2 19.81 -66.51 -22.45
CA GLU A 2 20.37 -65.19 -22.30
C GLU A 2 19.44 -64.38 -21.34
N ALA A 3 19.99 -63.95 -20.24
CA ALA A 3 19.33 -63.04 -19.32
C ALA A 3 19.54 -61.58 -19.80
N ARG A 4 18.47 -60.93 -20.21
CA ARG A 4 18.47 -59.49 -20.53
C ARG A 4 18.52 -58.71 -19.23
N GLN A 5 19.59 -57.95 -19.02
CA GLN A 5 19.67 -56.87 -18.03
C GLN A 5 18.91 -55.64 -18.54
N ASN A 6 17.85 -55.27 -17.82
CA ASN A 6 17.16 -54.00 -18.01
C ASN A 6 17.90 -52.94 -17.23
N VAL A 7 18.57 -52.03 -17.93
CA VAL A 7 19.15 -50.82 -17.34
C VAL A 7 18.00 -49.80 -17.22
N MET A 8 17.58 -49.47 -16.01
CA MET A 8 16.75 -48.30 -15.73
C MET A 8 17.64 -47.03 -15.82
N GLU A 9 17.45 -46.25 -16.88
CA GLU A 9 17.94 -44.88 -16.91
C GLU A 9 17.13 -44.04 -15.94
N GLU A 10 17.75 -43.58 -14.86
CA GLU A 10 17.24 -42.52 -14.00
C GLU A 10 17.24 -41.21 -14.80
N SER A 11 16.06 -40.67 -15.09
CA SER A 11 15.87 -39.32 -15.60
C SER A 11 16.04 -38.31 -14.44
N GLY A 12 17.29 -38.04 -14.11
CA GLY A 12 17.64 -36.91 -13.20
C GLY A 12 17.69 -35.62 -13.97
N GLY A 13 16.60 -34.88 -14.03
CA GLY A 13 16.63 -33.57 -14.64
C GLY A 13 15.29 -32.91 -14.71
N ASP A 14 14.85 -32.21 -13.65
CA ASP A 14 13.89 -31.11 -13.82
C ASP A 14 13.65 -30.28 -12.51
N SER A 15 14.32 -30.59 -11.39
CA SER A 15 14.06 -29.84 -10.15
C SER A 15 14.73 -28.46 -10.06
N ASN A 16 15.72 -28.15 -10.93
CA ASN A 16 16.45 -26.88 -10.90
C ASN A 16 15.78 -25.75 -11.70
N TYR A 17 14.97 -26.07 -12.73
CA TYR A 17 14.34 -25.04 -13.55
C TYR A 17 13.14 -24.37 -12.88
N LEU A 18 12.43 -25.06 -12.00
CA LEU A 18 11.31 -24.51 -11.25
C LEU A 18 11.79 -23.51 -10.17
N GLY A 19 12.96 -23.75 -9.59
CA GLY A 19 13.55 -22.84 -8.60
C GLY A 19 14.02 -21.51 -9.18
N ALA A 20 14.70 -21.53 -10.33
CA ALA A 20 15.20 -20.34 -11.00
C ALA A 20 14.06 -19.41 -11.46
N GLY A 21 13.04 -19.92 -12.11
CA GLY A 21 11.90 -19.13 -12.58
C GLY A 21 11.01 -18.59 -11.44
N ALA A 22 10.98 -19.23 -10.27
CA ALA A 22 10.30 -18.72 -9.09
C ALA A 22 11.11 -17.61 -8.41
N LEU A 23 12.44 -17.70 -8.41
CA LEU A 23 13.35 -16.66 -7.92
C LEU A 23 13.29 -15.42 -8.83
N GLU A 24 13.35 -15.57 -10.15
CA GLU A 24 13.23 -14.45 -11.09
C GLU A 24 11.88 -13.72 -10.97
N ARG A 25 10.77 -14.43 -10.76
CA ARG A 25 9.47 -13.81 -10.50
C ARG A 25 9.43 -13.04 -9.19
N ARG A 26 10.13 -13.48 -8.16
CA ARG A 26 10.27 -12.75 -6.90
C ARG A 26 11.08 -11.47 -7.06
N MET A 27 12.11 -11.52 -7.88
CA MET A 27 13.05 -10.40 -8.10
C MET A 27 12.42 -9.27 -8.93
N ASN A 28 11.37 -9.53 -9.71
CA ASN A 28 10.68 -8.51 -10.53
C ASN A 28 9.27 -8.14 -10.03
N MET A 29 8.88 -8.56 -8.82
CA MET A 29 7.53 -8.34 -8.31
C MET A 29 7.26 -6.85 -8.08
N LYS A 30 6.16 -6.35 -8.65
CA LYS A 30 5.64 -5.00 -8.42
C LYS A 30 4.65 -5.04 -7.27
N VAL A 31 4.99 -4.42 -6.16
CA VAL A 31 4.14 -4.35 -4.98
C VAL A 31 3.65 -2.93 -4.78
N MET A 32 2.35 -2.74 -4.65
CA MET A 32 1.77 -1.46 -4.25
C MET A 32 1.41 -1.49 -2.77
N VAL A 33 1.76 -0.44 -2.04
CA VAL A 33 1.38 -0.27 -0.64
C VAL A 33 0.53 1.00 -0.51
N ALA A 34 -0.70 0.84 -0.01
CA ALA A 34 -1.58 1.97 0.26
C ALA A 34 -1.24 2.59 1.61
N ILE A 35 -0.95 3.90 1.60
CA ILE A 35 -0.47 4.66 2.77
C ILE A 35 -1.45 5.78 3.10
N ASP A 36 -1.84 5.85 4.36
CA ASP A 36 -2.53 6.99 4.99
C ASP A 36 -1.75 7.41 6.25
N GLU A 37 -2.27 8.34 7.04
CA GLU A 37 -1.62 8.76 8.30
C GLU A 37 -1.71 7.73 9.43
N SER A 38 -2.39 6.60 9.24
CA SER A 38 -2.58 5.60 10.28
C SER A 38 -1.31 4.79 10.54
N GLU A 39 -1.09 4.40 11.80
CA GLU A 39 -0.02 3.48 12.17
C GLU A 39 -0.17 2.12 11.48
N GLY A 40 -1.41 1.73 11.14
CA GLY A 40 -1.69 0.47 10.44
C GLY A 40 -1.10 0.41 9.05
N SER A 41 -1.16 1.51 8.28
CA SER A 41 -0.60 1.59 6.93
C SER A 41 0.94 1.57 6.96
N PHE A 42 1.56 2.30 7.89
CA PHE A 42 3.01 2.27 8.09
C PHE A 42 3.51 0.92 8.61
N TYR A 43 2.75 0.24 9.45
CA TYR A 43 3.05 -1.13 9.85
C TYR A 43 3.03 -2.08 8.65
N ALA A 44 2.01 -1.96 7.79
CA ALA A 44 1.91 -2.76 6.57
C ALA A 44 3.10 -2.52 5.62
N LEU A 45 3.54 -1.24 5.47
CA LEU A 45 4.74 -0.91 4.71
C LEU A 45 5.98 -1.58 5.30
N ASN A 46 6.23 -1.41 6.60
CA ASN A 46 7.39 -2.03 7.25
C ASN A 46 7.39 -3.55 7.10
N TRP A 47 6.22 -4.18 7.29
CA TRP A 47 6.05 -5.61 7.10
C TRP A 47 6.39 -6.05 5.67
N ALA A 48 5.89 -5.32 4.67
CA ALA A 48 6.16 -5.60 3.26
C ALA A 48 7.66 -5.53 2.96
N LEU A 49 8.33 -4.45 3.39
CA LEU A 49 9.76 -4.27 3.18
C LEU A 49 10.58 -5.37 3.87
N ASP A 50 10.21 -5.76 5.09
CA ASP A 50 10.94 -6.78 5.85
C ASP A 50 10.71 -8.21 5.35
N LYS A 51 9.58 -8.50 4.72
CA LYS A 51 9.23 -9.87 4.32
C LYS A 51 9.40 -10.14 2.83
N LEU A 52 9.25 -9.11 1.99
CA LEU A 52 9.27 -9.29 0.54
C LEU A 52 10.56 -8.76 -0.12
N PHE A 53 11.22 -7.77 0.51
CA PHE A 53 12.36 -7.05 -0.07
C PHE A 53 13.66 -7.20 0.73
N THR A 54 13.73 -8.10 1.71
CA THR A 54 14.98 -8.37 2.44
C THR A 54 15.96 -9.11 1.53
N ASN A 55 16.81 -8.37 0.83
CA ASN A 55 18.00 -8.93 0.20
C ASN A 55 19.18 -8.90 1.16
N LYS A 56 19.50 -10.05 1.72
CA LYS A 56 20.80 -10.28 2.35
C LYS A 56 21.80 -10.65 1.26
N GLY A 57 22.42 -9.63 0.66
CA GLY A 57 23.67 -9.77 -0.08
C GLY A 57 23.51 -10.31 -1.50
N ASN A 58 23.44 -9.43 -2.42
CA ASN A 58 24.14 -9.33 -3.70
C ASN A 58 23.49 -8.16 -4.47
N GLU A 59 24.32 -7.24 -4.93
CA GLU A 59 23.93 -6.13 -5.81
C GLU A 59 23.46 -6.69 -7.17
N SER A 60 22.30 -7.31 -7.23
CA SER A 60 21.67 -7.69 -8.49
C SER A 60 20.62 -6.65 -8.87
N GLU A 61 20.74 -6.14 -10.10
CA GLU A 61 19.91 -5.09 -10.70
C GLU A 61 18.40 -5.43 -10.80
N ASN A 62 17.97 -6.58 -10.32
CA ASN A 62 16.60 -7.12 -10.40
C ASN A 62 15.89 -7.11 -9.04
N GLU A 63 15.88 -5.95 -8.38
CA GLU A 63 15.06 -5.78 -7.18
C GLU A 63 13.61 -5.49 -7.58
N GLY A 64 12.64 -6.17 -6.95
CA GLY A 64 11.22 -5.88 -7.10
C GLY A 64 10.92 -4.40 -6.82
N LYS A 65 9.84 -3.88 -7.40
CA LYS A 65 9.46 -2.46 -7.32
C LYS A 65 8.38 -2.24 -6.29
N VAL A 66 8.58 -1.25 -5.41
CA VAL A 66 7.56 -0.77 -4.46
C VAL A 66 6.91 0.51 -5.00
N PHE A 67 5.59 0.51 -5.05
CA PHE A 67 4.77 1.69 -5.37
C PHE A 67 4.02 2.12 -4.11
N LEU A 68 4.26 3.33 -3.64
CA LEU A 68 3.53 3.93 -2.53
C LEU A 68 2.36 4.75 -3.09
N VAL A 69 1.14 4.43 -2.70
CA VAL A 69 -0.04 5.19 -3.11
C VAL A 69 -0.69 5.84 -1.90
N HIS A 70 -0.87 7.16 -1.98
CA HIS A 70 -1.69 7.93 -1.05
C HIS A 70 -2.84 8.58 -1.81
N VAL A 71 -4.05 8.57 -1.25
CA VAL A 71 -5.20 9.21 -1.88
C VAL A 71 -5.69 10.35 -1.02
N GLN A 72 -5.53 11.54 -1.55
CA GLN A 72 -6.07 12.78 -0.99
C GLN A 72 -7.57 12.84 -1.28
N GLN A 73 -8.39 12.84 -0.23
CA GLN A 73 -9.83 13.00 -0.40
C GLN A 73 -10.16 14.40 -0.90
N LYS A 74 -11.14 14.51 -1.78
CA LYS A 74 -11.61 15.81 -2.24
C LYS A 74 -12.22 16.58 -1.07
N VAL A 75 -11.75 17.81 -0.85
CA VAL A 75 -12.43 18.74 0.06
C VAL A 75 -13.79 19.06 -0.54
N HIS A 76 -14.85 18.64 0.12
CA HIS A 76 -16.16 19.16 -0.20
C HIS A 76 -16.21 20.62 0.25
N ASN A 77 -16.47 21.51 -0.69
CA ASN A 77 -16.60 22.93 -0.41
C ASN A 77 -17.86 23.18 0.45
N TYR A 78 -17.71 23.03 1.76
CA TYR A 78 -18.74 23.45 2.69
C TYR A 78 -18.64 24.96 2.85
N VAL A 79 -19.68 25.66 2.42
CA VAL A 79 -19.85 27.09 2.73
C VAL A 79 -20.32 27.19 4.17
N TYR A 80 -19.43 27.56 5.08
CA TYR A 80 -19.79 27.84 6.47
C TYR A 80 -20.24 29.31 6.58
N PRO A 81 -21.49 29.58 7.01
CA PRO A 81 -21.87 30.94 7.40
C PRO A 81 -21.12 31.31 8.68
N VAL A 82 -20.31 32.36 8.63
CA VAL A 82 -19.69 32.95 9.83
C VAL A 82 -20.61 34.02 10.39
N PRO A 83 -21.15 33.86 11.61
CA PRO A 83 -22.00 34.88 12.20
C PRO A 83 -21.19 36.16 12.51
N VAL A 84 -21.66 37.29 12.01
CA VAL A 84 -21.07 38.63 12.24
C VAL A 84 -22.02 39.49 13.04
N GLY A 85 -22.31 39.08 14.27
CA GLY A 85 -23.17 39.85 15.21
C GLY A 85 -24.67 39.50 15.08
N PRO A 86 -25.54 40.22 15.83
CA PRO A 86 -26.96 39.88 15.93
C PRO A 86 -27.67 40.00 14.58
N GLY A 87 -27.98 38.83 13.98
CA GLY A 87 -28.79 38.73 12.77
C GLY A 87 -28.05 38.79 11.42
N GLY A 88 -26.70 38.84 11.40
CA GLY A 88 -25.91 38.86 10.16
C GLY A 88 -25.00 37.64 10.02
N ALA A 89 -24.89 37.12 8.80
CA ALA A 89 -23.83 36.13 8.42
C ALA A 89 -23.08 36.65 7.17
N VAL A 90 -21.76 36.61 7.22
CA VAL A 90 -20.91 36.88 6.04
C VAL A 90 -20.54 35.55 5.40
N PHE A 91 -20.79 35.41 4.13
CA PHE A 91 -20.33 34.31 3.32
C PHE A 91 -18.98 34.70 2.72
N TYR A 92 -17.92 34.11 3.25
CA TYR A 92 -16.61 34.27 2.59
C TYR A 92 -16.65 33.56 1.24
N PRO A 93 -16.02 34.12 0.19
CA PRO A 93 -15.89 33.43 -1.08
C PRO A 93 -15.24 32.07 -0.82
N ALA A 94 -15.95 31.00 -1.17
CA ALA A 94 -15.49 29.63 -0.97
C ALA A 94 -14.10 29.38 -1.61
N SER A 95 -13.73 30.19 -2.61
CA SER A 95 -12.46 30.11 -3.32
C SER A 95 -11.22 30.37 -2.45
N VAL A 96 -11.23 31.39 -1.59
CA VAL A 96 -10.05 31.74 -0.75
C VAL A 96 -9.82 30.70 0.34
N VAL A 97 -10.90 30.25 0.98
CA VAL A 97 -10.82 29.20 2.02
C VAL A 97 -10.47 27.84 1.37
N ALA A 98 -11.05 27.54 0.22
CA ALA A 98 -10.78 26.30 -0.51
C ALA A 98 -9.31 26.19 -0.97
N GLU A 99 -8.71 27.28 -1.43
CA GLU A 99 -7.31 27.29 -1.87
C GLU A 99 -6.35 27.07 -0.70
N SER A 100 -6.58 27.70 0.45
CA SER A 100 -5.78 27.48 1.66
C SER A 100 -5.90 26.04 2.15
N VAL A 101 -7.11 25.50 2.26
CA VAL A 101 -7.36 24.12 2.69
C VAL A 101 -6.75 23.11 1.71
N GLN A 102 -6.84 23.37 0.40
CA GLN A 102 -6.23 22.51 -0.60
C GLN A 102 -4.70 22.47 -0.46
N LYS A 103 -4.06 23.63 -0.25
CA LYS A 103 -2.62 23.72 -0.04
C LYS A 103 -2.18 22.97 1.22
N ASP A 104 -2.90 23.11 2.30
CA ASP A 104 -2.63 22.40 3.55
C ASP A 104 -2.76 20.88 3.38
N GLN A 105 -3.77 20.43 2.63
CA GLN A 105 -3.92 19.02 2.29
C GLN A 105 -2.78 18.49 1.41
N GLU A 106 -2.33 19.27 0.43
CA GLU A 106 -1.20 18.89 -0.41
C GLU A 106 0.09 18.73 0.40
N LEU A 107 0.36 19.68 1.30
CA LEU A 107 1.51 19.61 2.22
C LEU A 107 1.40 18.40 3.17
N PHE A 108 0.21 18.13 3.69
CA PHE A 108 -0.03 16.99 4.55
C PHE A 108 0.18 15.66 3.81
N SER A 109 -0.38 15.52 2.61
CA SER A 109 -0.19 14.34 1.77
C SER A 109 1.29 14.13 1.39
N ALA A 110 2.00 15.21 1.08
CA ALA A 110 3.43 15.18 0.81
C ALA A 110 4.24 14.71 2.03
N SER A 111 3.85 15.11 3.24
CA SER A 111 4.51 14.68 4.47
C SER A 111 4.36 13.17 4.73
N ILE A 112 3.15 12.62 4.48
CA ILE A 112 2.88 11.18 4.61
C ILE A 112 3.76 10.39 3.64
N ILE A 113 3.78 10.78 2.38
CA ILE A 113 4.60 10.12 1.35
C ILE A 113 6.09 10.27 1.64
N SER A 114 6.54 11.44 2.08
CA SER A 114 7.94 11.66 2.44
C SER A 114 8.38 10.74 3.59
N ARG A 115 7.55 10.56 4.62
CA ARG A 115 7.80 9.60 5.71
C ARG A 115 7.89 8.16 5.17
N ALA A 116 6.98 7.76 4.28
CA ALA A 116 6.99 6.42 3.70
C ALA A 116 8.22 6.17 2.81
N LEU A 117 8.62 7.15 1.99
CA LEU A 117 9.83 7.07 1.17
C LEU A 117 11.10 6.99 2.04
N GLN A 118 11.14 7.72 3.17
CA GLN A 118 12.27 7.65 4.10
C GLN A 118 12.41 6.23 4.68
N ILE A 119 11.30 5.58 5.06
CA ILE A 119 11.32 4.19 5.54
C ILE A 119 11.86 3.23 4.46
N CYS A 120 11.45 3.40 3.20
CA CYS A 120 11.99 2.60 2.09
C CYS A 120 13.49 2.81 1.91
N LYS A 121 13.94 4.08 1.97
CA LYS A 121 15.35 4.45 1.86
C LYS A 121 16.20 3.86 2.98
N ASP A 122 15.74 3.90 4.22
CA ASP A 122 16.42 3.35 5.39
C ASP A 122 16.61 1.83 5.27
N LYS A 123 15.72 1.17 4.54
CA LYS A 123 15.80 -0.27 4.23
C LYS A 123 16.45 -0.58 2.88
N LEU A 124 17.00 0.43 2.20
CA LEU A 124 17.65 0.33 0.90
C LEU A 124 16.74 -0.22 -0.22
N VAL A 125 15.43 -0.01 -0.11
CA VAL A 125 14.45 -0.43 -1.11
C VAL A 125 14.08 0.76 -1.98
N LYS A 126 14.19 0.59 -3.31
CA LYS A 126 13.74 1.60 -4.28
C LYS A 126 12.22 1.64 -4.32
N ALA A 127 11.65 2.83 -4.12
CA ALA A 127 10.21 3.04 -4.15
C ALA A 127 9.84 4.21 -5.06
N GLU A 128 8.76 4.02 -5.81
CA GLU A 128 8.07 5.10 -6.52
C GLU A 128 6.84 5.51 -5.70
N SER A 129 6.43 6.77 -5.78
CA SER A 129 5.28 7.25 -5.02
C SER A 129 4.31 8.04 -5.89
N MET A 130 3.03 8.00 -5.52
CA MET A 130 1.97 8.76 -6.16
C MET A 130 0.97 9.28 -5.13
N ILE A 131 0.51 10.52 -5.36
CA ILE A 131 -0.60 11.11 -4.62
C ILE A 131 -1.75 11.27 -5.61
N LEU A 132 -2.84 10.55 -5.37
CA LEU A 132 -4.05 10.59 -6.18
C LEU A 132 -5.10 11.47 -5.50
N LYS A 133 -6.06 12.00 -6.27
CA LYS A 133 -7.16 12.82 -5.74
C LYS A 133 -8.50 12.15 -6.04
N GLY A 134 -9.26 11.79 -5.02
CA GLY A 134 -10.58 11.17 -5.20
C GLY A 134 -11.08 10.36 -4.01
N ASP A 135 -11.92 9.39 -4.29
CA ASP A 135 -12.33 8.37 -3.31
C ASP A 135 -11.22 7.31 -3.20
N PRO A 136 -10.63 7.11 -2.01
CA PRO A 136 -9.54 6.16 -1.84
C PRO A 136 -9.90 4.74 -2.27
N ARG A 137 -11.15 4.32 -2.11
CA ARG A 137 -11.63 2.98 -2.49
C ARG A 137 -11.45 2.72 -3.98
N GLU A 138 -11.88 3.66 -4.80
CA GLU A 138 -11.80 3.56 -6.26
C GLU A 138 -10.38 3.82 -6.76
N MET A 139 -9.75 4.89 -6.28
CA MET A 139 -8.44 5.32 -6.76
C MET A 139 -7.34 4.29 -6.53
N ILE A 140 -7.34 3.60 -5.38
CA ILE A 140 -6.35 2.57 -5.08
C ILE A 140 -6.52 1.37 -6.03
N CYS A 141 -7.75 0.88 -6.22
CA CYS A 141 -8.02 -0.24 -7.12
C CYS A 141 -7.63 0.10 -8.57
N GLN A 142 -8.02 1.29 -9.04
CA GLN A 142 -7.69 1.75 -10.39
C GLN A 142 -6.17 1.89 -10.59
N ALA A 143 -5.46 2.48 -9.63
CA ALA A 143 -4.01 2.62 -9.72
C ALA A 143 -3.31 1.27 -9.75
N ALA A 144 -3.73 0.31 -8.93
CA ALA A 144 -3.19 -1.03 -8.90
C ALA A 144 -3.36 -1.75 -10.27
N GLU A 145 -4.53 -1.62 -10.88
CA GLU A 145 -4.81 -2.17 -12.20
C GLU A 145 -4.02 -1.46 -13.32
N GLN A 146 -3.94 -0.13 -13.30
CA GLN A 146 -3.23 0.64 -14.32
C GLN A 146 -1.72 0.38 -14.34
N ILE A 147 -1.11 0.25 -13.16
CA ILE A 147 0.32 -0.05 -13.02
C ILE A 147 0.58 -1.55 -13.25
N GLN A 148 -0.46 -2.36 -13.19
CA GLN A 148 -0.36 -3.82 -13.28
C GLN A 148 0.58 -4.36 -12.20
N VAL A 149 0.29 -4.02 -10.94
CA VAL A 149 1.05 -4.56 -9.82
C VAL A 149 0.66 -6.03 -9.57
N ASP A 150 1.61 -6.79 -9.06
CA ASP A 150 1.40 -8.21 -8.76
C ASP A 150 0.71 -8.41 -7.40
N LEU A 151 0.83 -7.43 -6.51
CA LEU A 151 0.28 -7.48 -5.16
C LEU A 151 -0.04 -6.07 -4.64
N LEU A 152 -1.25 -5.89 -4.10
CA LEU A 152 -1.65 -4.72 -3.33
C LEU A 152 -1.58 -5.05 -1.84
N ILE A 153 -0.88 -4.23 -1.07
CA ILE A 153 -0.74 -4.38 0.39
C ILE A 153 -1.40 -3.21 1.09
N MET A 154 -2.18 -3.51 2.11
CA MET A 154 -2.91 -2.52 2.89
C MET A 154 -2.89 -2.86 4.38
N GLY A 155 -2.96 -1.85 5.24
CA GLY A 155 -3.31 -2.04 6.63
C GLY A 155 -4.75 -2.56 6.77
N SER A 156 -5.00 -3.39 7.79
CA SER A 156 -6.35 -3.89 8.06
C SER A 156 -7.33 -2.77 8.43
N ARG A 157 -6.82 -1.62 8.91
CA ARG A 157 -7.59 -0.44 9.31
C ARG A 157 -6.79 0.83 9.01
N GLY A 158 -7.52 1.92 8.73
CA GLY A 158 -6.99 3.27 8.68
C GLY A 158 -7.43 4.05 9.93
N LEU A 159 -7.83 5.29 9.75
CA LEU A 159 -8.16 6.27 10.80
C LEU A 159 -9.44 5.98 11.62
N GLY A 160 -10.28 5.05 11.20
CA GLY A 160 -11.57 4.79 11.85
C GLY A 160 -11.44 4.11 13.22
N MET A 161 -12.08 4.69 14.25
CA MET A 161 -12.02 4.22 15.65
C MET A 161 -12.87 2.98 15.97
N LEU A 162 -13.55 2.37 15.02
CA LEU A 162 -14.44 1.23 15.29
C LEU A 162 -13.61 -0.05 15.58
N LYS A 163 -13.35 -0.30 16.86
CA LYS A 163 -12.60 -1.47 17.35
C LYS A 163 -13.24 -2.84 17.03
N ARG A 164 -14.46 -2.87 16.50
CA ARG A 164 -15.25 -4.11 16.32
C ARG A 164 -15.32 -4.63 14.88
N THR A 165 -14.89 -3.86 13.89
CA THR A 165 -14.87 -4.30 12.50
C THR A 165 -13.53 -4.94 12.16
N PHE A 166 -13.55 -6.07 11.47
CA PHE A 166 -12.34 -6.79 11.07
C PHE A 166 -11.51 -6.02 10.04
N LEU A 167 -12.16 -5.29 9.12
CA LEU A 167 -11.52 -4.46 8.07
C LEU A 167 -12.03 -3.02 8.13
N GLY A 168 -11.19 -2.08 7.67
CA GLY A 168 -11.59 -0.70 7.40
C GLY A 168 -12.37 -0.59 6.09
N SER A 169 -13.15 0.50 5.91
CA SER A 169 -14.01 0.68 4.73
C SER A 169 -13.26 0.65 3.39
N VAL A 170 -12.01 1.14 3.36
CA VAL A 170 -11.17 1.13 2.14
C VAL A 170 -10.64 -0.27 1.87
N SER A 171 -10.06 -0.92 2.88
CA SER A 171 -9.52 -2.27 2.74
C SER A 171 -10.62 -3.30 2.43
N ASP A 172 -11.79 -3.18 3.06
CA ASP A 172 -12.95 -4.03 2.77
C ASP A 172 -13.43 -3.86 1.32
N TYR A 173 -13.57 -2.62 0.86
CA TYR A 173 -13.95 -2.34 -0.53
C TYR A 173 -12.94 -2.94 -1.52
N CYS A 174 -11.65 -2.70 -1.30
CA CYS A 174 -10.61 -3.19 -2.21
C CYS A 174 -10.59 -4.73 -2.29
N VAL A 175 -10.76 -5.43 -1.17
CA VAL A 175 -10.84 -6.90 -1.15
C VAL A 175 -11.96 -7.43 -2.04
N HIS A 176 -13.09 -6.72 -2.13
CA HIS A 176 -14.23 -7.16 -2.93
C HIS A 176 -14.19 -6.71 -4.40
N HIS A 177 -13.45 -5.65 -4.73
CA HIS A 177 -13.54 -5.01 -6.05
C HIS A 177 -12.24 -5.03 -6.85
N SER A 178 -11.09 -5.25 -6.22
CA SER A 178 -9.81 -5.31 -6.94
C SER A 178 -9.66 -6.61 -7.72
N LYS A 179 -9.10 -6.52 -8.92
CA LYS A 179 -8.69 -7.68 -9.72
C LYS A 179 -7.27 -8.15 -9.39
N ILE A 180 -6.54 -7.36 -8.60
CA ILE A 180 -5.18 -7.67 -8.18
C ILE A 180 -5.24 -8.39 -6.82
N PRO A 181 -4.39 -9.39 -6.58
CA PRO A 181 -4.25 -10.02 -5.27
C PRO A 181 -4.00 -8.99 -4.18
N ILE A 182 -4.68 -9.12 -3.02
CA ILE A 182 -4.55 -8.20 -1.90
C ILE A 182 -4.03 -8.91 -0.66
N LEU A 183 -3.07 -8.30 0.00
CA LEU A 183 -2.58 -8.71 1.29
C LEU A 183 -2.97 -7.68 2.35
N ILE A 184 -3.78 -8.09 3.31
CA ILE A 184 -4.16 -7.28 4.45
C ILE A 184 -3.23 -7.58 5.62
N VAL A 185 -2.51 -6.56 6.06
CA VAL A 185 -1.58 -6.68 7.19
C VAL A 185 -2.23 -6.08 8.44
N LYS A 186 -2.37 -6.91 9.47
CA LYS A 186 -2.88 -6.50 10.78
C LYS A 186 -1.70 -6.36 11.76
N PRO A 187 -1.52 -5.21 12.41
CA PRO A 187 -0.58 -5.10 13.51
C PRO A 187 -0.93 -6.11 14.62
N PRO A 188 0.07 -6.67 15.32
CA PRO A 188 -0.20 -7.51 16.48
C PRO A 188 -0.99 -6.70 17.52
N GLU A 189 -1.95 -7.33 18.17
CA GLU A 189 -2.67 -6.68 19.26
C GLU A 189 -1.66 -6.47 20.41
N GLU A 190 -1.36 -5.23 20.74
CA GLU A 190 -0.71 -4.95 22.00
C GLU A 190 -1.65 -5.41 23.10
N HIS A 191 -1.24 -6.43 23.83
CA HIS A 191 -1.90 -6.80 25.08
C HIS A 191 -1.83 -5.55 25.96
N SER A 192 -2.90 -4.75 25.98
CA SER A 192 -3.06 -3.66 26.93
C SER A 192 -2.90 -4.27 28.30
N LYS A 193 -1.73 -4.05 28.90
CA LYS A 193 -1.46 -4.39 30.29
C LYS A 193 -2.56 -3.72 31.10
N LYS A 194 -3.51 -4.53 31.61
CA LYS A 194 -4.46 -4.07 32.60
C LYS A 194 -3.64 -3.64 33.81
N HIS A 195 -3.60 -2.36 34.06
CA HIS A 195 -3.28 -1.81 35.37
C HIS A 195 -4.56 -1.65 36.15
#